data_f0c27d08fe317a18c87e6fc0cbf8f620
#
_entry.id   f0c27d08fe317a18c87e6fc0cbf8f620
#
_cell.length_a   1.000
_cell.length_b   1.000
_cell.length_c   1.000
_cell.angle_alpha   90.00
_cell.angle_beta   90.00
_cell.angle_gamma   90.00
#
_symmetry.space_group_name_H-M   'P 1'
#
loop_
_entity.id
_entity.type
_entity.pdbx_description
1 polymer ?
#
loop_
_entity_poly.entity_id
_entity_poly.type
_entity_poly.pdbx_seq_one_letter_code
_entity_poly.pdbx_strand_id
1 'polypeptide(L)'
;VRQPADFCGVIGLKPSYGRISRYGLIAYASSFDQIGIFSKTIEDAALVLEVMAGEDEFDSTVSSKPVPPYSKLIERKEIEKTTSPKKVAYFKETLFHPGLDPEIKTKIESYLNDLTAKGYIVEAIDFSLLSYLVPTYYVLTTAEASSNLSRFDGIKFGHRTKQSIADLNDLYKKTRTEGFGEEVQRRILLGSFVLSAGYFDAYFTKAQQVRQKLVDLTSTVFSKYDLILSPTVPTTAFGLGERNHSATEMFLADIYTVYANLVGIPAISIPLFTHSNGMPFGLQVMSASFN
;
A
#
# COMPACT_ATOMS: atom_id res chain seq x y z
N VAL A 1 4.45 3.93 -2.25
CA VAL A 1 5.26 4.75 -1.30
C VAL A 1 6.21 3.87 -0.51
N ARG A 2 5.75 2.86 0.24
CA ARG A 2 6.58 2.10 1.19
C ARG A 2 7.67 1.26 0.53
N GLN A 3 7.36 0.44 -0.49
CA GLN A 3 8.35 -0.34 -1.22
C GLN A 3 9.45 0.53 -1.85
N PRO A 4 9.14 1.59 -2.65
CA PRO A 4 10.21 2.42 -3.20
C PRO A 4 10.98 3.20 -2.13
N ALA A 5 10.37 3.56 -1.00
CA ALA A 5 11.07 4.14 0.13
C ALA A 5 12.11 3.18 0.73
N ASP A 6 11.70 1.92 0.90
CA ASP A 6 12.55 0.85 1.41
C ASP A 6 13.76 0.63 0.51
N PHE A 7 13.55 0.52 -0.80
CA PHE A 7 14.61 0.36 -1.79
C PHE A 7 15.59 1.56 -1.84
N CYS A 8 15.11 2.75 -1.49
CA CYS A 8 15.94 3.97 -1.50
C CYS A 8 16.52 4.31 -0.12
N GLY A 9 16.24 3.53 0.92
CA GLY A 9 16.71 3.81 2.28
C GLY A 9 16.17 5.11 2.86
N VAL A 10 14.90 5.46 2.54
CA VAL A 10 14.20 6.64 3.08
C VAL A 10 12.90 6.21 3.75
N ILE A 11 12.31 7.12 4.51
CA ILE A 11 11.01 6.89 5.13
C ILE A 11 9.90 7.01 4.11
N GLY A 12 8.97 6.05 4.12
CA GLY A 12 7.77 6.05 3.28
C GLY A 12 6.51 5.93 4.11
N LEU A 13 5.77 7.01 4.26
CA LEU A 13 4.54 7.05 5.03
C LEU A 13 3.31 6.97 4.12
N LYS A 14 2.46 5.98 4.36
CA LYS A 14 1.09 5.87 3.84
C LYS A 14 0.15 6.20 5.00
N PRO A 15 -0.54 7.34 5.01
CA PRO A 15 -1.49 7.67 6.09
C PRO A 15 -2.75 6.78 6.03
N SER A 16 -3.65 6.95 6.97
CA SER A 16 -4.99 6.34 6.92
C SER A 16 -5.71 6.78 5.64
N TYR A 17 -6.50 5.86 5.04
CA TYR A 17 -7.33 6.21 3.89
C TYR A 17 -8.26 7.38 4.25
N GLY A 18 -8.35 8.36 3.35
CA GLY A 18 -9.11 9.58 3.60
C GLY A 18 -8.45 10.59 4.56
N ARG A 19 -7.17 10.43 4.94
CA ARG A 19 -6.48 11.43 5.76
C ARG A 19 -5.99 12.63 4.95
N ILE A 20 -5.63 12.41 3.70
CA ILE A 20 -5.23 13.45 2.73
C ILE A 20 -6.23 13.42 1.58
N SER A 21 -6.68 14.59 1.16
CA SER A 21 -7.53 14.74 -0.02
C SER A 21 -6.84 14.21 -1.28
N ARG A 22 -7.63 13.61 -2.17
CA ARG A 22 -7.21 13.12 -3.49
C ARG A 22 -7.67 14.05 -4.61
N TYR A 23 -8.22 15.22 -4.28
CA TYR A 23 -8.61 16.19 -5.30
C TYR A 23 -7.43 16.56 -6.19
N GLY A 24 -7.63 16.54 -7.48
CA GLY A 24 -6.57 16.75 -8.48
C GLY A 24 -5.76 15.50 -8.84
N LEU A 25 -5.92 14.38 -8.13
CA LEU A 25 -5.29 13.11 -8.48
C LEU A 25 -6.07 12.41 -9.60
N ILE A 26 -5.37 11.89 -10.60
CA ILE A 26 -5.96 11.02 -11.61
C ILE A 26 -6.35 9.70 -10.94
N ALA A 27 -7.64 9.38 -10.92
CA ALA A 27 -8.14 8.18 -10.26
C ALA A 27 -7.72 6.91 -11.02
N TYR A 28 -6.98 6.04 -10.33
CA TYR A 28 -6.71 4.67 -10.76
C TYR A 28 -7.71 3.71 -10.10
N ALA A 29 -7.67 3.57 -8.79
CA ALA A 29 -8.59 2.75 -8.00
C ALA A 29 -9.09 3.56 -6.79
N SER A 30 -10.26 4.14 -6.89
CA SER A 30 -10.75 5.17 -5.96
C SER A 30 -10.84 4.68 -4.51
N SER A 31 -11.05 3.39 -4.26
CA SER A 31 -11.06 2.82 -2.92
C SER A 31 -9.67 2.48 -2.36
N PHE A 32 -8.59 2.73 -3.14
CA PHE A 32 -7.19 2.45 -2.79
C PHE A 32 -6.27 3.64 -2.97
N ASP A 33 -6.57 4.51 -3.95
CA ASP A 33 -5.72 5.66 -4.27
C ASP A 33 -5.47 6.51 -3.03
N GLN A 34 -4.20 6.81 -2.80
CA GLN A 34 -3.78 7.54 -1.62
C GLN A 34 -2.47 8.26 -1.84
N ILE A 35 -2.42 9.52 -1.44
CA ILE A 35 -1.20 10.30 -1.40
C ILE A 35 -0.39 9.85 -0.18
N GLY A 36 0.90 9.64 -0.36
CA GLY A 36 1.85 9.30 0.69
C GLY A 36 3.06 10.20 0.66
N ILE A 37 3.92 10.07 1.67
CA ILE A 37 5.02 10.98 1.93
C ILE A 37 6.33 10.21 1.90
N PHE A 38 7.35 10.78 1.23
CA PHE A 38 8.75 10.37 1.35
C PHE A 38 9.51 11.43 2.13
N SER A 39 10.35 11.00 3.07
CA SER A 39 11.19 11.90 3.86
C SER A 39 12.47 11.22 4.31
N LYS A 40 13.42 11.99 4.82
CA LYS A 40 14.64 11.44 5.41
C LYS A 40 14.48 11.18 6.91
N THR A 41 13.58 11.89 7.57
CA THR A 41 13.31 11.78 9.00
C THR A 41 11.83 11.56 9.28
N ILE A 42 11.51 11.03 10.46
CA ILE A 42 10.11 10.86 10.89
C ILE A 42 9.49 12.24 11.18
N GLU A 43 10.27 13.16 11.68
CA GLU A 43 9.90 14.56 11.96
C GLU A 43 9.42 15.27 10.69
N ASP A 44 10.17 15.13 9.59
CA ASP A 44 9.77 15.70 8.29
C ASP A 44 8.48 15.04 7.78
N ALA A 45 8.35 13.71 7.91
CA ALA A 45 7.11 13.01 7.52
C ALA A 45 5.91 13.53 8.29
N ALA A 46 6.07 13.77 9.58
CA ALA A 46 5.01 14.28 10.46
C ALA A 46 4.62 15.71 10.10
N LEU A 47 5.61 16.58 9.87
CA LEU A 47 5.38 17.96 9.46
C LEU A 47 4.62 18.04 8.13
N VAL A 48 5.06 17.27 7.14
CA VAL A 48 4.40 17.23 5.82
C VAL A 48 2.99 16.65 5.94
N LEU A 49 2.79 15.59 6.75
CA LEU A 49 1.45 15.06 7.00
C LEU A 49 0.53 16.08 7.66
N GLU A 50 1.03 16.84 8.64
CA GLU A 50 0.26 17.88 9.33
C GLU A 50 -0.26 18.95 8.37
N VAL A 51 0.57 19.35 7.39
CA VAL A 51 0.22 20.36 6.39
C VAL A 51 -0.75 19.81 5.33
N MET A 52 -0.60 18.55 4.94
CA MET A 52 -1.39 17.96 3.83
C MET A 52 -2.71 17.34 4.28
N ALA A 53 -2.84 17.00 5.56
CA ALA A 53 -4.05 16.37 6.11
C ALA A 53 -5.15 17.39 6.38
N GLY A 54 -6.40 16.93 6.34
CA GLY A 54 -7.55 17.76 6.71
C GLY A 54 -8.72 17.61 5.74
N GLU A 55 -9.79 18.33 6.05
CA GLU A 55 -11.00 18.36 5.23
C GLU A 55 -10.77 19.05 3.89
N ASP A 56 -11.50 18.58 2.89
CA ASP A 56 -11.55 19.17 1.54
C ASP A 56 -12.95 18.96 0.96
N GLU A 57 -13.63 20.04 0.62
CA GLU A 57 -14.97 20.00 0.04
C GLU A 57 -15.05 19.33 -1.33
N PHE A 58 -13.91 19.18 -2.02
CA PHE A 58 -13.82 18.55 -3.35
C PHE A 58 -13.57 17.04 -3.29
N ASP A 59 -13.26 16.45 -2.13
CA ASP A 59 -13.11 15.01 -1.96
C ASP A 59 -14.05 14.48 -0.86
N SER A 60 -15.17 13.92 -1.26
CA SER A 60 -16.18 13.35 -0.35
C SER A 60 -15.67 12.15 0.48
N THR A 61 -14.49 11.62 0.19
CA THR A 61 -13.88 10.48 0.92
C THR A 61 -12.91 10.91 2.00
N VAL A 62 -12.59 12.22 2.08
CA VAL A 62 -11.70 12.73 3.10
C VAL A 62 -12.39 12.76 4.46
N SER A 63 -11.62 12.47 5.50
CA SER A 63 -12.14 12.42 6.88
C SER A 63 -12.22 13.81 7.48
N SER A 64 -13.34 14.11 8.15
CA SER A 64 -13.54 15.32 8.95
C SER A 64 -12.86 15.29 10.34
N LYS A 65 -12.13 14.21 10.67
CA LYS A 65 -11.40 14.14 11.94
C LYS A 65 -10.33 15.23 12.02
N PRO A 66 -10.24 15.95 13.16
CA PRO A 66 -9.22 16.97 13.37
C PRO A 66 -7.82 16.46 13.08
N VAL A 67 -6.96 17.33 12.58
CA VAL A 67 -5.54 17.01 12.34
C VAL A 67 -4.78 17.26 13.66
N PRO A 68 -4.19 16.20 14.26
CA PRO A 68 -3.33 16.40 15.42
C PRO A 68 -2.06 17.19 15.02
N PRO A 69 -1.42 17.89 15.94
CA PRO A 69 -0.14 18.53 15.71
C PRO A 69 0.98 17.48 15.72
N TYR A 70 1.05 16.68 14.64
CA TYR A 70 1.98 15.54 14.54
C TYR A 70 3.43 15.93 14.80
N SER A 71 3.89 17.07 14.27
CA SER A 71 5.24 17.58 14.47
C SER A 71 5.56 17.78 15.96
N LYS A 72 4.64 18.42 16.69
CA LYS A 72 4.80 18.67 18.13
C LYS A 72 4.72 17.39 18.97
N LEU A 73 3.93 16.39 18.52
CA LEU A 73 3.84 15.11 19.22
C LEU A 73 5.17 14.35 19.18
N ILE A 74 5.92 14.46 18.08
CA ILE A 74 7.22 13.81 17.91
C ILE A 74 8.32 14.58 18.67
N GLU A 75 8.29 15.93 18.67
CA GLU A 75 9.24 16.76 19.41
C GLU A 75 9.18 16.56 20.94
N ARG A 76 8.01 16.19 21.47
CA ARG A 76 7.88 15.78 22.85
C ARG A 76 8.69 14.49 23.07
N LYS A 77 9.99 14.66 23.34
CA LYS A 77 10.93 13.58 23.73
C LYS A 77 10.53 12.84 25.01
N GLU A 78 9.56 13.29 25.72
CA GLU A 78 8.84 12.54 26.71
C GLU A 78 7.81 11.67 25.98
N ILE A 79 8.27 10.51 25.50
CA ILE A 79 7.42 9.32 25.55
C ILE A 79 6.97 9.31 27.02
N GLU A 80 5.76 9.82 27.28
CA GLU A 80 5.10 9.59 28.55
C GLU A 80 5.36 8.12 28.82
N LYS A 81 6.03 7.81 29.93
CA LYS A 81 6.22 6.43 30.38
C LYS A 81 4.82 5.87 30.50
N THR A 82 4.29 5.39 29.38
CA THR A 82 3.03 4.68 29.38
C THR A 82 3.21 3.59 30.42
N THR A 83 2.39 3.62 31.45
CA THR A 83 2.45 2.71 32.58
C THR A 83 2.33 1.24 32.18
N SER A 84 1.95 0.98 30.93
CA SER A 84 1.85 -0.34 30.32
C SER A 84 2.79 -0.48 29.13
N PRO A 85 3.49 -1.61 28.97
CA PRO A 85 4.34 -1.86 27.81
C PRO A 85 3.51 -1.88 26.53
N LYS A 86 4.05 -1.31 25.46
CA LYS A 86 3.43 -1.39 24.14
C LYS A 86 3.35 -2.84 23.68
N LYS A 87 2.18 -3.21 23.13
CA LYS A 87 1.93 -4.55 22.56
C LYS A 87 2.09 -4.51 21.06
N VAL A 88 3.00 -5.33 20.58
CA VAL A 88 3.39 -5.41 19.16
C VAL A 88 3.07 -6.79 18.63
N ALA A 89 2.31 -6.86 17.57
CA ALA A 89 2.08 -8.09 16.83
C ALA A 89 2.95 -8.18 15.57
N TYR A 90 3.24 -9.39 15.12
CA TYR A 90 3.69 -9.63 13.76
C TYR A 90 3.01 -10.88 13.20
N PHE A 91 2.78 -10.90 11.89
CA PHE A 91 2.20 -12.06 11.23
C PHE A 91 3.27 -13.12 10.98
N LYS A 92 3.10 -14.33 11.51
CA LYS A 92 4.07 -15.43 11.34
C LYS A 92 4.40 -15.68 9.88
N GLU A 93 3.37 -15.75 9.04
CA GLU A 93 3.52 -16.09 7.62
C GLU A 93 4.32 -15.07 6.84
N THR A 94 4.43 -13.81 7.31
CA THR A 94 5.28 -12.82 6.64
C THR A 94 6.77 -13.13 6.80
N LEU A 95 7.17 -13.70 7.94
CA LEU A 95 8.57 -14.10 8.20
C LEU A 95 8.91 -15.52 7.69
N PHE A 96 7.89 -16.35 7.44
CA PHE A 96 8.07 -17.72 6.93
C PHE A 96 7.73 -17.84 5.44
N HIS A 97 7.46 -16.72 4.76
CA HIS A 97 7.21 -16.74 3.31
C HIS A 97 8.47 -17.19 2.55
N PRO A 98 8.35 -18.18 1.63
CA PRO A 98 9.52 -18.75 0.93
C PRO A 98 10.25 -17.73 0.04
N GLY A 99 9.61 -16.66 -0.36
CA GLY A 99 10.20 -15.56 -1.13
C GLY A 99 10.87 -14.47 -0.29
N LEU A 100 10.88 -14.59 1.05
CA LEU A 100 11.56 -13.63 1.90
C LEU A 100 13.07 -13.96 1.95
N ASP A 101 13.90 -12.96 1.67
CA ASP A 101 15.34 -13.07 1.78
C ASP A 101 15.76 -13.50 3.20
N PRO A 102 16.64 -14.50 3.34
CA PRO A 102 17.06 -15.04 4.65
C PRO A 102 17.77 -14.02 5.54
N GLU A 103 18.52 -13.07 4.98
CA GLU A 103 19.19 -12.04 5.77
C GLU A 103 18.18 -11.03 6.30
N ILE A 104 17.21 -10.62 5.47
CA ILE A 104 16.10 -9.74 5.88
C ILE A 104 15.34 -10.41 7.02
N LYS A 105 14.98 -11.69 6.89
CA LYS A 105 14.34 -12.47 7.96
C LYS A 105 15.12 -12.41 9.25
N THR A 106 16.40 -12.78 9.21
CA THR A 106 17.26 -12.86 10.39
C THR A 106 17.39 -11.52 11.11
N LYS A 107 17.56 -10.42 10.35
CA LYS A 107 17.66 -9.07 10.93
C LYS A 107 16.35 -8.63 11.61
N ILE A 108 15.20 -8.94 10.99
CA ILE A 108 13.90 -8.62 11.57
C ILE A 108 13.66 -9.47 12.82
N GLU A 109 13.94 -10.77 12.82
CA GLU A 109 13.81 -11.62 14.00
C GLU A 109 14.70 -11.13 15.16
N SER A 110 15.94 -10.71 14.86
CA SER A 110 16.81 -10.09 15.87
C SER A 110 16.21 -8.82 16.44
N TYR A 111 15.64 -7.95 15.59
CA TYR A 111 15.01 -6.72 16.02
C TYR A 111 13.77 -6.94 16.91
N LEU A 112 12.95 -7.94 16.59
CA LEU A 112 11.81 -8.34 17.42
C LEU A 112 12.27 -8.82 18.82
N ASN A 113 13.37 -9.56 18.89
CA ASN A 113 13.99 -9.96 20.17
C ASN A 113 14.52 -8.75 20.94
N ASP A 114 15.15 -7.78 20.27
CA ASP A 114 15.62 -6.54 20.89
C ASP A 114 14.46 -5.70 21.45
N LEU A 115 13.32 -5.66 20.77
CA LEU A 115 12.13 -5.01 21.30
C LEU A 115 11.63 -5.69 22.57
N THR A 116 11.63 -7.02 22.60
CA THR A 116 11.25 -7.79 23.79
C THR A 116 12.22 -7.50 24.95
N ALA A 117 13.51 -7.45 24.67
CA ALA A 117 14.53 -7.10 25.69
C ALA A 117 14.37 -5.66 26.22
N LYS A 118 13.82 -4.75 25.41
CA LYS A 118 13.48 -3.38 25.82
C LYS A 118 12.15 -3.25 26.56
N GLY A 119 11.46 -4.37 26.83
CA GLY A 119 10.22 -4.39 27.62
C GLY A 119 8.94 -4.26 26.81
N TYR A 120 8.98 -4.34 25.47
CA TYR A 120 7.78 -4.47 24.65
C TYR A 120 7.21 -5.89 24.75
N ILE A 121 5.89 -6.02 24.67
CA ILE A 121 5.23 -7.31 24.51
C ILE A 121 5.14 -7.60 23.03
N VAL A 122 5.95 -8.54 22.53
CA VAL A 122 6.02 -8.90 21.10
C VAL A 122 5.44 -10.28 20.90
N GLU A 123 4.37 -10.38 20.11
CA GLU A 123 3.65 -11.63 19.89
C GLU A 123 3.50 -11.97 18.39
N ALA A 124 3.76 -13.24 18.09
CA ALA A 124 3.51 -13.79 16.78
C ALA A 124 2.03 -14.20 16.67
N ILE A 125 1.34 -13.74 15.63
CA ILE A 125 -0.05 -14.11 15.36
C ILE A 125 -0.17 -14.81 14.00
N ASP A 126 -1.12 -15.75 13.91
CA ASP A 126 -1.38 -16.48 12.68
C ASP A 126 -2.14 -15.59 11.67
N PHE A 127 -1.76 -15.65 10.40
CA PHE A 127 -2.35 -14.88 9.32
C PHE A 127 -2.53 -15.72 8.06
N SER A 128 -3.47 -16.64 8.10
CA SER A 128 -3.77 -17.58 6.99
C SER A 128 -4.23 -16.91 5.68
N LEU A 129 -4.47 -15.60 5.70
CA LEU A 129 -4.94 -14.84 4.53
C LEU A 129 -3.81 -14.22 3.70
N LEU A 130 -2.54 -14.44 4.03
CA LEU A 130 -1.39 -13.82 3.32
C LEU A 130 -1.44 -14.08 1.81
N SER A 131 -1.70 -15.34 1.41
CA SER A 131 -1.77 -15.74 -0.01
C SER A 131 -2.93 -15.11 -0.80
N TYR A 132 -3.94 -14.59 -0.12
CA TYR A 132 -5.08 -13.93 -0.74
C TYR A 132 -4.88 -12.42 -0.94
N LEU A 133 -3.86 -11.80 -0.32
CA LEU A 133 -3.67 -10.36 -0.36
C LEU A 133 -3.48 -9.84 -1.78
N VAL A 134 -2.48 -10.38 -2.48
CA VAL A 134 -2.11 -9.93 -3.82
C VAL A 134 -3.22 -10.18 -4.84
N PRO A 135 -3.82 -11.38 -4.93
CA PRO A 135 -4.95 -11.62 -5.83
C PRO A 135 -6.14 -10.69 -5.55
N THR A 136 -6.50 -10.49 -4.28
CA THR A 136 -7.61 -9.60 -3.89
C THR A 136 -7.32 -8.16 -4.31
N TYR A 137 -6.11 -7.67 -4.08
CA TYR A 137 -5.71 -6.33 -4.46
C TYR A 137 -5.81 -6.13 -5.97
N TYR A 138 -5.25 -7.04 -6.78
CA TYR A 138 -5.27 -6.89 -8.22
C TYR A 138 -6.68 -7.00 -8.81
N VAL A 139 -7.51 -7.90 -8.35
CA VAL A 139 -8.90 -8.01 -8.80
C VAL A 139 -9.65 -6.69 -8.54
N LEU A 140 -9.57 -6.16 -7.33
CA LEU A 140 -10.29 -4.94 -6.96
C LEU A 140 -9.74 -3.70 -7.67
N THR A 141 -8.42 -3.52 -7.67
CA THR A 141 -7.82 -2.33 -8.27
C THR A 141 -7.96 -2.29 -9.78
N THR A 142 -7.85 -3.42 -10.47
CA THR A 142 -8.05 -3.47 -11.93
C THR A 142 -9.51 -3.27 -12.32
N ALA A 143 -10.46 -3.80 -11.54
CA ALA A 143 -11.88 -3.55 -11.73
C ALA A 143 -12.20 -2.05 -11.66
N GLU A 144 -11.72 -1.36 -10.62
CA GLU A 144 -11.90 0.08 -10.47
C GLU A 144 -11.14 0.87 -11.54
N ALA A 145 -9.92 0.47 -11.90
CA ALA A 145 -9.13 1.11 -12.95
C ALA A 145 -9.83 1.03 -14.31
N SER A 146 -10.38 -0.13 -14.67
CA SER A 146 -11.15 -0.28 -15.90
C SER A 146 -12.30 0.72 -15.98
N SER A 147 -13.02 0.91 -14.88
CA SER A 147 -14.11 1.88 -14.78
C SER A 147 -13.59 3.33 -14.79
N ASN A 148 -12.62 3.67 -13.95
CA ASN A 148 -12.11 5.03 -13.82
C ASN A 148 -11.43 5.54 -15.10
N LEU A 149 -10.65 4.69 -15.77
CA LEU A 149 -9.92 5.06 -16.98
C LEU A 149 -10.79 5.04 -18.25
N SER A 150 -12.06 4.60 -18.15
CA SER A 150 -13.00 4.66 -19.28
C SER A 150 -13.29 6.09 -19.75
N ARG A 151 -13.16 7.08 -18.84
CA ARG A 151 -13.38 8.50 -19.13
C ARG A 151 -12.36 9.14 -20.08
N PHE A 152 -11.20 8.51 -20.26
CA PHE A 152 -10.16 8.97 -21.18
C PHE A 152 -10.41 8.41 -22.59
N ASP A 153 -11.33 9.05 -23.29
CA ASP A 153 -11.85 8.64 -24.60
C ASP A 153 -11.32 9.50 -25.77
N GLY A 154 -10.55 10.55 -25.44
CA GLY A 154 -10.03 11.50 -26.44
C GLY A 154 -11.06 12.52 -26.97
N ILE A 155 -12.25 12.55 -26.37
CA ILE A 155 -13.28 13.54 -26.72
C ILE A 155 -13.31 14.65 -25.66
N LYS A 156 -13.46 14.28 -24.39
CA LYS A 156 -13.54 15.24 -23.27
C LYS A 156 -12.17 15.52 -22.66
N PHE A 157 -11.35 14.48 -22.50
CA PHE A 157 -10.01 14.62 -21.93
C PHE A 157 -9.05 13.57 -22.51
N GLY A 158 -7.76 13.80 -22.21
CA GLY A 158 -6.68 12.90 -22.51
C GLY A 158 -6.19 13.01 -23.95
N HIS A 159 -5.35 12.04 -24.32
CA HIS A 159 -4.82 11.92 -25.66
C HIS A 159 -5.94 11.66 -26.66
N ARG A 160 -5.86 12.29 -27.84
CA ARG A 160 -6.71 12.00 -28.99
C ARG A 160 -5.82 11.64 -30.18
N THR A 161 -6.15 10.53 -30.85
CA THR A 161 -5.42 10.12 -32.04
C THR A 161 -5.45 11.20 -33.13
N LYS A 162 -4.32 11.35 -33.83
CA LYS A 162 -4.20 12.19 -35.02
C LYS A 162 -4.31 11.40 -36.33
N GLN A 163 -4.49 10.07 -36.21
CA GLN A 163 -4.67 9.21 -37.38
C GLN A 163 -6.02 9.42 -38.02
N SER A 164 -6.14 9.05 -39.32
CA SER A 164 -7.43 8.97 -40.01
C SER A 164 -8.35 7.98 -39.30
N ILE A 165 -9.58 8.37 -39.06
CA ILE A 165 -10.61 7.58 -38.36
C ILE A 165 -11.76 7.25 -39.33
N ALA A 166 -12.25 6.01 -39.29
CA ALA A 166 -13.36 5.55 -40.09
C ALA A 166 -14.70 5.82 -39.44
N ASP A 167 -14.79 5.61 -38.11
CA ASP A 167 -15.98 5.79 -37.28
C ASP A 167 -15.61 6.07 -35.80
N LEU A 168 -16.60 6.19 -34.95
CA LEU A 168 -16.44 6.48 -33.54
C LEU A 168 -15.71 5.34 -32.80
N ASN A 169 -15.94 4.07 -33.18
CA ASN A 169 -15.25 2.94 -32.56
C ASN A 169 -13.76 2.94 -32.93
N ASP A 170 -13.43 3.29 -34.16
CA ASP A 170 -12.04 3.42 -34.62
C ASP A 170 -11.34 4.56 -33.87
N LEU A 171 -12.03 5.69 -33.65
CA LEU A 171 -11.53 6.79 -32.82
C LEU A 171 -11.14 6.29 -31.41
N TYR A 172 -12.06 5.59 -30.74
CA TYR A 172 -11.80 5.09 -29.38
C TYR A 172 -10.65 4.08 -29.36
N LYS A 173 -10.64 3.12 -30.28
CA LYS A 173 -9.59 2.11 -30.35
C LYS A 173 -8.22 2.76 -30.52
N LYS A 174 -8.03 3.59 -31.54
CA LYS A 174 -6.75 4.24 -31.83
C LYS A 174 -6.31 5.16 -30.68
N THR A 175 -7.21 6.01 -30.21
CA THR A 175 -6.93 6.93 -29.11
C THR A 175 -6.45 6.20 -27.85
N ARG A 176 -7.14 5.14 -27.44
CA ARG A 176 -6.80 4.40 -26.22
C ARG A 176 -5.57 3.53 -26.40
N THR A 177 -5.35 2.97 -27.58
CA THR A 177 -4.13 2.22 -27.89
C THR A 177 -2.89 3.11 -27.88
N GLU A 178 -2.97 4.32 -28.42
CA GLU A 178 -1.88 5.29 -28.41
C GLU A 178 -1.66 5.94 -27.05
N GLY A 179 -2.76 6.24 -26.33
CA GLY A 179 -2.73 7.06 -25.11
C GLY A 179 -2.40 6.28 -23.85
N PHE A 180 -2.59 4.96 -23.81
CA PHE A 180 -2.27 4.13 -22.65
C PHE A 180 -1.04 3.26 -22.91
N GLY A 181 -0.10 3.27 -21.95
CA GLY A 181 1.01 2.34 -21.95
C GLY A 181 0.54 0.88 -21.78
N GLU A 182 1.37 -0.07 -22.20
CA GLU A 182 1.05 -1.50 -22.26
C GLU A 182 0.53 -2.06 -20.91
N GLU A 183 1.17 -1.70 -19.78
CA GLU A 183 0.76 -2.17 -18.47
C GLU A 183 -0.64 -1.64 -18.07
N VAL A 184 -0.95 -0.39 -18.41
CA VAL A 184 -2.28 0.19 -18.16
C VAL A 184 -3.34 -0.50 -19.01
N GLN A 185 -3.05 -0.77 -20.28
CA GLN A 185 -3.95 -1.53 -21.16
C GLN A 185 -4.23 -2.92 -20.60
N ARG A 186 -3.20 -3.61 -20.10
CA ARG A 186 -3.30 -4.93 -19.48
C ARG A 186 -4.21 -4.91 -18.25
N ARG A 187 -4.09 -3.89 -17.41
CA ARG A 187 -4.97 -3.69 -16.22
C ARG A 187 -6.41 -3.37 -16.61
N ILE A 188 -6.64 -2.56 -17.62
CA ILE A 188 -7.99 -2.27 -18.15
C ILE A 188 -8.65 -3.55 -18.68
N LEU A 189 -7.91 -4.37 -19.43
CA LEU A 189 -8.43 -5.65 -19.94
C LEU A 189 -8.77 -6.61 -18.81
N LEU A 190 -7.88 -6.77 -17.83
CA LEU A 190 -8.15 -7.60 -16.66
C LEU A 190 -9.36 -7.10 -15.87
N GLY A 191 -9.47 -5.80 -15.65
CA GLY A 191 -10.62 -5.20 -14.97
C GLY A 191 -11.93 -5.42 -15.70
N SER A 192 -11.93 -5.27 -17.04
CA SER A 192 -13.10 -5.57 -17.86
C SER A 192 -13.50 -7.04 -17.78
N PHE A 193 -12.53 -7.96 -17.71
CA PHE A 193 -12.78 -9.38 -17.55
C PHE A 193 -13.43 -9.69 -16.19
N VAL A 194 -12.85 -9.21 -15.09
CA VAL A 194 -13.39 -9.52 -13.74
C VAL A 194 -14.75 -8.88 -13.48
N LEU A 195 -15.12 -7.83 -14.20
CA LEU A 195 -16.43 -7.18 -14.13
C LEU A 195 -17.45 -7.75 -15.10
N SER A 196 -17.07 -8.66 -16.00
CA SER A 196 -17.97 -9.20 -17.01
C SER A 196 -18.98 -10.20 -16.43
N ALA A 197 -20.13 -10.33 -17.12
CA ALA A 197 -21.16 -11.28 -16.73
C ALA A 197 -20.60 -12.72 -16.66
N GLY A 198 -20.93 -13.43 -15.59
CA GLY A 198 -20.41 -14.78 -15.30
C GLY A 198 -19.10 -14.81 -14.52
N TYR A 199 -18.34 -13.74 -14.47
CA TYR A 199 -17.09 -13.66 -13.68
C TYR A 199 -17.19 -12.70 -12.48
N PHE A 200 -18.13 -11.77 -12.51
CA PHE A 200 -18.31 -10.75 -11.47
C PHE A 200 -18.39 -11.36 -10.05
N ASP A 201 -19.27 -12.32 -9.83
CA ASP A 201 -19.43 -12.93 -8.52
C ASP A 201 -18.25 -13.82 -8.13
N ALA A 202 -17.66 -14.51 -9.10
CA ALA A 202 -16.53 -15.41 -8.85
C ALA A 202 -15.25 -14.65 -8.47
N TYR A 203 -15.06 -13.45 -9.00
CA TYR A 203 -13.84 -12.65 -8.77
C TYR A 203 -14.12 -11.39 -7.93
N PHE A 204 -14.91 -10.44 -8.43
CA PHE A 204 -15.09 -9.15 -7.78
C PHE A 204 -15.82 -9.28 -6.44
N THR A 205 -16.98 -9.93 -6.42
CA THR A 205 -17.73 -10.16 -5.18
C THR A 205 -16.90 -10.95 -4.18
N LYS A 206 -16.19 -11.98 -4.62
CA LYS A 206 -15.31 -12.77 -3.78
C LYS A 206 -14.15 -11.97 -3.18
N ALA A 207 -13.53 -11.11 -3.99
CA ALA A 207 -12.45 -10.24 -3.54
C ALA A 207 -12.95 -9.21 -2.50
N GLN A 208 -14.16 -8.66 -2.67
CA GLN A 208 -14.78 -7.80 -1.66
C GLN A 208 -15.04 -8.54 -0.34
N GLN A 209 -15.50 -9.80 -0.39
CA GLN A 209 -15.67 -10.63 0.80
C GLN A 209 -14.34 -10.89 1.53
N VAL A 210 -13.28 -11.16 0.78
CA VAL A 210 -11.93 -11.33 1.36
C VAL A 210 -11.46 -10.01 1.99
N ARG A 211 -11.65 -8.87 1.31
CA ARG A 211 -11.33 -7.54 1.85
C ARG A 211 -12.05 -7.30 3.17
N GLN A 212 -13.34 -7.60 3.26
CA GLN A 212 -14.10 -7.44 4.50
C GLN A 212 -13.53 -8.31 5.63
N LYS A 213 -13.20 -9.58 5.35
CA LYS A 213 -12.54 -10.46 6.34
C LYS A 213 -11.21 -9.91 6.83
N LEU A 214 -10.42 -9.29 5.95
CA LEU A 214 -9.17 -8.63 6.33
C LEU A 214 -9.43 -7.43 7.26
N VAL A 215 -10.44 -6.62 6.98
CA VAL A 215 -10.85 -5.50 7.85
C VAL A 215 -11.27 -6.00 9.23
N ASP A 216 -12.10 -7.04 9.30
CA ASP A 216 -12.58 -7.61 10.56
C ASP A 216 -11.43 -8.19 11.40
N LEU A 217 -10.53 -8.94 10.75
CA LEU A 217 -9.31 -9.47 11.38
C LEU A 217 -8.44 -8.34 11.92
N THR A 218 -8.20 -7.30 11.11
CA THR A 218 -7.39 -6.13 11.50
C THR A 218 -7.97 -5.43 12.72
N SER A 219 -9.29 -5.24 12.76
CA SER A 219 -9.99 -4.67 13.92
C SER A 219 -9.78 -5.53 15.17
N THR A 220 -9.86 -6.86 15.03
CA THR A 220 -9.60 -7.79 16.13
C THR A 220 -8.16 -7.73 16.63
N VAL A 221 -7.19 -7.59 15.72
CA VAL A 221 -5.77 -7.46 16.10
C VAL A 221 -5.55 -6.15 16.86
N PHE A 222 -6.04 -5.01 16.34
CA PHE A 222 -5.86 -3.71 17.02
C PHE A 222 -6.70 -3.53 18.30
N SER A 223 -7.63 -4.43 18.58
CA SER A 223 -8.26 -4.46 19.92
C SER A 223 -7.33 -5.00 21.02
N LYS A 224 -6.22 -5.65 20.63
CA LYS A 224 -5.28 -6.30 21.55
C LYS A 224 -3.86 -5.74 21.48
N TYR A 225 -3.47 -5.22 20.31
CA TYR A 225 -2.12 -4.76 20.00
C TYR A 225 -2.13 -3.31 19.54
N ASP A 226 -1.08 -2.58 19.88
CA ASP A 226 -0.89 -1.18 19.47
C ASP A 226 -0.35 -1.08 18.05
N LEU A 227 0.54 -2.00 17.66
CA LEU A 227 1.25 -1.98 16.41
C LEU A 227 1.30 -3.39 15.78
N ILE A 228 1.36 -3.40 14.43
CA ILE A 228 1.72 -4.59 13.66
C ILE A 228 3.03 -4.29 12.93
N LEU A 229 3.99 -5.21 13.02
CA LEU A 229 5.26 -5.16 12.29
C LEU A 229 5.29 -6.21 11.17
N SER A 230 5.93 -5.87 10.07
CA SER A 230 6.21 -6.81 8.98
C SER A 230 7.44 -6.35 8.18
N PRO A 231 8.07 -7.23 7.39
CA PRO A 231 8.97 -6.76 6.35
C PRO A 231 8.26 -5.73 5.46
N THR A 232 8.96 -4.75 4.92
CA THR A 232 8.38 -3.86 3.91
C THR A 232 8.32 -4.55 2.55
N VAL A 233 9.40 -5.23 2.18
CA VAL A 233 9.57 -5.96 0.92
C VAL A 233 10.24 -7.30 1.16
N PRO A 234 10.06 -8.28 0.27
CA PRO A 234 10.66 -9.60 0.43
C PRO A 234 12.17 -9.63 0.10
N THR A 235 12.67 -8.72 -0.75
CA THR A 235 14.05 -8.66 -1.22
C THR A 235 14.52 -7.22 -1.25
N THR A 236 15.84 -7.00 -1.32
CA THR A 236 16.41 -5.67 -1.58
C THR A 236 16.12 -5.18 -3.00
N ALA A 237 16.48 -3.92 -3.30
CA ALA A 237 16.35 -3.38 -4.65
C ALA A 237 17.13 -4.23 -5.66
N PHE A 238 16.57 -4.38 -6.85
CA PHE A 238 17.15 -5.09 -7.99
C PHE A 238 18.02 -4.16 -8.85
N GLY A 239 18.91 -4.75 -9.67
CA GLY A 239 19.78 -4.00 -10.58
C GLY A 239 19.03 -3.33 -11.74
N LEU A 240 19.60 -2.26 -12.26
CA LEU A 240 19.06 -1.58 -13.46
C LEU A 240 19.10 -2.54 -14.65
N GLY A 241 17.97 -2.73 -15.30
CA GLY A 241 17.84 -3.63 -16.45
C GLY A 241 17.53 -5.09 -16.10
N GLU A 242 17.60 -5.49 -14.84
CA GLU A 242 17.28 -6.85 -14.37
C GLU A 242 15.78 -7.18 -14.30
N ARG A 243 14.92 -6.35 -14.90
CA ARG A 243 13.46 -6.55 -14.91
C ARG A 243 12.94 -7.77 -15.67
N ASN A 244 13.76 -8.77 -15.90
CA ASN A 244 13.35 -10.05 -16.49
C ASN A 244 12.72 -11.03 -15.48
N HIS A 245 12.25 -10.53 -14.34
CA HIS A 245 11.46 -11.31 -13.39
C HIS A 245 10.11 -11.71 -14.02
N SER A 246 9.67 -12.91 -13.71
CA SER A 246 8.33 -13.34 -14.09
C SER A 246 7.28 -12.39 -13.52
N ALA A 247 6.14 -12.24 -14.21
CA ALA A 247 5.04 -11.43 -13.69
C ALA A 247 4.65 -11.82 -12.25
N THR A 248 4.81 -13.09 -11.89
CA THR A 248 4.55 -13.61 -10.54
C THR A 248 5.53 -13.05 -9.50
N GLU A 249 6.82 -12.93 -9.82
CA GLU A 249 7.80 -12.34 -8.90
C GLU A 249 7.54 -10.85 -8.67
N MET A 250 7.15 -10.12 -9.72
CA MET A 250 6.75 -8.72 -9.59
C MET A 250 5.52 -8.55 -8.71
N PHE A 251 4.53 -9.44 -8.80
CA PHE A 251 3.35 -9.42 -7.95
C PHE A 251 3.67 -9.76 -6.49
N LEU A 252 4.59 -10.70 -6.26
CA LEU A 252 5.02 -11.06 -4.91
C LEU A 252 5.83 -9.94 -4.22
N ALA A 253 6.45 -9.04 -4.96
CA ALA A 253 7.15 -7.88 -4.39
C ALA A 253 6.22 -6.96 -3.58
N ASP A 254 4.92 -6.96 -3.86
CA ASP A 254 3.92 -6.17 -3.16
C ASP A 254 3.25 -6.88 -1.97
N ILE A 255 3.61 -8.16 -1.72
CA ILE A 255 2.87 -9.04 -0.80
C ILE A 255 2.67 -8.46 0.61
N TYR A 256 3.66 -7.68 1.12
CA TYR A 256 3.59 -7.10 2.45
C TYR A 256 2.94 -5.71 2.47
N THR A 257 3.00 -4.99 1.34
CA THR A 257 2.50 -3.61 1.28
C THR A 257 1.02 -3.50 0.96
N VAL A 258 0.45 -4.44 0.20
CA VAL A 258 -0.97 -4.37 -0.21
C VAL A 258 -1.95 -4.54 0.95
N TYR A 259 -1.55 -5.21 2.04
CA TYR A 259 -2.41 -5.40 3.22
C TYR A 259 -2.93 -4.07 3.77
N ALA A 260 -2.04 -3.11 4.06
CA ALA A 260 -2.44 -1.82 4.59
C ALA A 260 -3.30 -0.99 3.61
N ASN A 261 -3.20 -1.25 2.30
CA ASN A 261 -4.08 -0.63 1.30
C ASN A 261 -5.46 -1.28 1.27
N LEU A 262 -5.52 -2.62 1.36
CA LEU A 262 -6.78 -3.37 1.40
C LEU A 262 -7.65 -2.98 2.59
N VAL A 263 -7.04 -2.78 3.75
CA VAL A 263 -7.75 -2.48 5.00
C VAL A 263 -7.81 -0.97 5.34
N GLY A 264 -7.10 -0.13 4.59
CA GLY A 264 -7.15 1.34 4.74
C GLY A 264 -6.35 1.91 5.92
N ILE A 265 -5.58 1.10 6.67
CA ILE A 265 -4.81 1.53 7.85
C ILE A 265 -3.55 2.31 7.47
N PRO A 266 -3.01 3.17 8.35
CA PRO A 266 -1.73 3.81 8.12
C PRO A 266 -0.59 2.81 8.22
N ALA A 267 0.47 3.06 7.47
CA ALA A 267 1.68 2.26 7.48
C ALA A 267 2.91 3.10 7.09
N ILE A 268 4.00 2.89 7.80
CA ILE A 268 5.27 3.56 7.54
C ILE A 268 6.36 2.52 7.30
N SER A 269 7.19 2.72 6.28
CA SER A 269 8.44 1.98 6.07
C SER A 269 9.58 2.79 6.66
N ILE A 270 10.37 2.16 7.51
CA ILE A 270 11.51 2.78 8.20
C ILE A 270 12.77 2.01 7.80
N PRO A 271 13.77 2.65 7.19
CA PRO A 271 15.03 2.01 6.79
C PRO A 271 15.91 1.79 8.04
N LEU A 272 15.94 0.58 8.55
CA LEU A 272 16.65 0.24 9.78
C LEU A 272 17.94 -0.54 9.55
N PHE A 273 18.09 -1.17 8.39
CA PHE A 273 19.13 -2.16 8.15
C PHE A 273 19.84 -1.92 6.81
N THR A 274 21.04 -2.49 6.71
CA THR A 274 21.78 -2.62 5.46
C THR A 274 22.04 -4.10 5.23
N HIS A 275 21.73 -4.59 4.04
CA HIS A 275 21.97 -5.95 3.60
C HIS A 275 23.45 -6.15 3.23
N SER A 276 23.95 -7.39 3.24
CA SER A 276 25.33 -7.71 2.89
C SER A 276 25.74 -7.26 1.48
N ASN A 277 24.78 -7.11 0.56
CA ASN A 277 25.00 -6.55 -0.78
C ASN A 277 25.10 -5.01 -0.81
N GLY A 278 25.05 -4.32 0.35
CA GLY A 278 25.12 -2.87 0.48
C GLY A 278 23.80 -2.13 0.29
N MET A 279 22.71 -2.81 -0.06
CA MET A 279 21.39 -2.18 -0.26
C MET A 279 20.68 -1.98 1.08
N PRO A 280 19.93 -0.87 1.25
CA PRO A 280 19.11 -0.66 2.42
C PRO A 280 17.88 -1.56 2.40
N PHE A 281 17.35 -1.84 3.58
CA PHE A 281 16.02 -2.42 3.77
C PHE A 281 15.48 -2.04 5.15
N GLY A 282 14.19 -2.19 5.33
CA GLY A 282 13.55 -1.72 6.54
C GLY A 282 12.39 -2.58 7.02
N LEU A 283 11.73 -2.00 7.99
CA LEU A 283 10.58 -2.57 8.64
C LEU A 283 9.35 -1.71 8.38
N GLN A 284 8.25 -2.35 8.08
CA GLN A 284 6.95 -1.71 8.00
C GLN A 284 6.28 -1.74 9.36
N VAL A 285 5.86 -0.58 9.85
CA VAL A 285 5.08 -0.40 11.08
C VAL A 285 3.68 0.05 10.70
N MET A 286 2.67 -0.61 11.24
CA MET A 286 1.26 -0.33 11.00
C MET A 286 0.54 -0.09 12.31
N SER A 287 -0.45 0.82 12.32
CA SER A 287 -1.31 1.10 13.48
C SER A 287 -2.79 1.13 13.07
N ALA A 288 -3.68 1.26 14.03
CA ALA A 288 -5.08 1.46 13.77
C ALA A 288 -5.33 2.75 12.97
N SER A 289 -6.44 2.80 12.23
CA SER A 289 -6.79 3.99 11.44
C SER A 289 -6.93 5.23 12.32
N PHE A 290 -6.27 6.30 11.89
CA PHE A 290 -6.26 7.61 12.57
C PHE A 290 -5.63 7.61 13.99
N ASN A 291 -4.80 6.59 14.29
CA ASN A 291 -4.04 6.50 15.53
C ASN A 291 -2.57 6.86 15.29
#